data_f1c5376ef59e855024e134cbc6e621ca
#
_entry.id   f1c5376ef59e855024e134cbc6e621ca
#
_cell.length_a   1.000
_cell.length_b   1.000
_cell.length_c   1.000
_cell.angle_alpha   90.00
_cell.angle_beta   90.00
_cell.angle_gamma   90.00
#
_symmetry.space_group_name_H-M   'P 1'
#
loop_
_entity.id
_entity.type
_entity.pdbx_description
1 polymer ?
#
loop_
_entity_poly.entity_id
_entity_poly.type
_entity_poly.pdbx_seq_one_letter_code
_entity_poly.pdbx_strand_id
1 'polypeptide(L)'
;YQFDEEFKTKMPSKNLENDLNKELDYCKKLKKIIENAPSINEIPSVKEKLNLLKEMVEDTDEQLIFSKDRDAKTGHKSAESSFFGYKTHLAMSEERIITAAVVTSGEKGDGPELPKLLQMSQDNGMEVDAIIGDAAYSGKENLKIASEQNIKIVARLNPSITQGFRKDEDKFDYNKD
;
A
#
# COMPACT_ATOMS: atom_id res chain seq x y z
N TYR A 1 -13.57 25.46 8.75
CA TYR A 1 -12.91 25.19 10.03
C TYR A 1 -11.60 25.95 10.05
N GLN A 2 -11.54 27.04 10.84
CA GLN A 2 -10.26 27.69 11.15
C GLN A 2 -9.47 26.74 12.02
N PHE A 3 -8.43 26.12 11.43
CA PHE A 3 -7.40 25.47 12.23
C PHE A 3 -6.73 26.52 13.09
N ASP A 4 -6.75 26.31 14.39
CA ASP A 4 -6.07 27.15 15.33
C ASP A 4 -4.57 27.17 14.95
N GLU A 5 -4.02 28.34 14.71
CA GLU A 5 -2.60 28.52 14.37
C GLU A 5 -1.68 27.94 15.47
N GLU A 6 -2.14 28.00 16.72
CA GLU A 6 -1.46 27.40 17.86
C GLU A 6 -1.36 25.87 17.74
N PHE A 7 -2.39 25.20 17.16
CA PHE A 7 -2.36 23.76 16.94
C PHE A 7 -1.40 23.39 15.81
N LYS A 8 -1.34 24.18 14.76
CA LYS A 8 -0.39 23.95 13.65
C LYS A 8 1.06 23.98 14.13
N THR A 9 1.40 24.88 15.06
CA THR A 9 2.76 24.97 15.60
C THR A 9 3.14 23.79 16.50
N LYS A 10 2.16 23.08 17.06
CA LYS A 10 2.37 21.89 17.91
C LYS A 10 2.55 20.60 17.13
N MET A 11 2.18 20.60 15.83
CA MET A 11 2.28 19.41 14.99
C MET A 11 3.75 19.01 14.80
N PRO A 12 4.09 17.72 14.91
CA PRO A 12 5.44 17.26 14.66
C PRO A 12 5.79 17.42 13.18
N SER A 13 7.03 17.76 12.89
CA SER A 13 7.51 17.80 11.51
C SER A 13 7.54 16.39 10.92
N LYS A 14 6.99 16.24 9.71
CA LYS A 14 6.98 14.95 9.00
C LYS A 14 8.41 14.54 8.67
N ASN A 15 8.77 13.32 9.02
CA ASN A 15 10.02 12.73 8.57
C ASN A 15 9.92 12.35 7.09
N LEU A 16 10.94 12.75 6.31
CA LEU A 16 11.03 12.41 4.88
C LEU A 16 11.95 11.20 4.63
N GLU A 17 12.57 10.68 5.69
CA GLU A 17 13.42 9.50 5.59
C GLU A 17 12.56 8.23 5.69
N ASN A 18 12.86 7.23 4.88
CA ASN A 18 12.20 5.93 4.94
C ASN A 18 12.77 5.09 6.11
N ASP A 19 12.56 5.57 7.34
CA ASP A 19 13.01 4.93 8.58
C ASP A 19 11.80 4.67 9.47
N LEU A 20 11.50 3.38 9.68
CA LEU A 20 10.34 2.93 10.45
C LEU A 20 10.35 3.46 11.89
N ASN A 21 11.50 3.49 12.56
CA ASN A 21 11.58 3.96 13.94
C ASN A 21 11.27 5.46 14.04
N LYS A 22 11.75 6.26 13.08
CA LYS A 22 11.45 7.70 13.02
C LYS A 22 10.00 7.96 12.68
N GLU A 23 9.40 7.14 11.81
CA GLU A 23 7.99 7.23 11.45
C GLU A 23 7.09 6.84 12.64
N LEU A 24 7.46 5.79 13.37
CA LEU A 24 6.77 5.37 14.58
C LEU A 24 6.85 6.45 15.69
N ASP A 25 8.03 7.06 15.89
CA ASP A 25 8.20 8.17 16.83
C ASP A 25 7.36 9.39 16.44
N TYR A 26 7.28 9.70 15.14
CA TYR A 26 6.38 10.74 14.62
C TYR A 26 4.91 10.41 14.94
N CYS A 27 4.46 9.19 14.70
CA CYS A 27 3.09 8.75 14.98
C CYS A 27 2.77 8.82 16.48
N LYS A 28 3.71 8.42 17.35
CA LYS A 28 3.57 8.54 18.81
C LYS A 28 3.45 9.99 19.28
N LYS A 29 4.23 10.89 18.70
CA LYS A 29 4.15 12.33 18.99
C LYS A 29 2.82 12.90 18.51
N LEU A 30 2.39 12.56 17.29
CA LEU A 30 1.12 13.00 16.72
C LEU A 30 -0.07 12.54 17.58
N LYS A 31 -0.09 11.25 17.97
CA LYS A 31 -1.09 10.69 18.91
C LYS A 31 -1.21 11.54 20.17
N LYS A 32 -0.08 11.80 20.85
CA LYS A 32 -0.07 12.61 22.09
C LYS A 32 -0.60 14.02 21.90
N ILE A 33 -0.26 14.67 20.78
CA ILE A 33 -0.71 16.04 20.51
C ILE A 33 -2.23 16.08 20.32
N ILE A 34 -2.79 15.13 19.57
CA ILE A 34 -4.24 15.05 19.34
C ILE A 34 -4.98 14.71 20.64
N GLU A 35 -4.48 13.77 21.43
CA GLU A 35 -5.08 13.41 22.73
C GLU A 35 -5.15 14.58 23.71
N ASN A 36 -4.12 15.44 23.69
CA ASN A 36 -4.05 16.62 24.54
C ASN A 36 -4.80 17.83 24.00
N ALA A 37 -5.52 17.69 22.89
CA ALA A 37 -6.33 18.75 22.28
C ALA A 37 -7.84 18.38 22.32
N PRO A 38 -8.58 18.61 23.42
CA PRO A 38 -9.96 18.18 23.60
C PRO A 38 -10.89 18.66 22.47
N SER A 39 -10.71 19.90 21.99
CA SER A 39 -11.50 20.50 20.92
C SER A 39 -11.41 19.74 19.60
N ILE A 40 -10.35 18.96 19.39
CA ILE A 40 -10.11 18.19 18.18
C ILE A 40 -10.41 16.71 18.42
N ASN A 41 -10.02 16.18 19.57
CA ASN A 41 -10.21 14.78 19.93
C ASN A 41 -11.71 14.41 20.05
N GLU A 42 -12.59 15.37 20.38
CA GLU A 42 -14.02 15.16 20.46
C GLU A 42 -14.73 15.09 19.09
N ILE A 43 -14.06 15.48 18.01
CA ILE A 43 -14.60 15.37 16.65
C ILE A 43 -14.71 13.88 16.28
N PRO A 44 -15.91 13.33 15.93
CA PRO A 44 -16.09 11.90 15.72
C PRO A 44 -15.15 11.30 14.68
N SER A 45 -14.94 11.98 13.54
CA SER A 45 -14.03 11.52 12.49
C SER A 45 -12.55 11.52 12.92
N VAL A 46 -12.15 12.46 13.79
CA VAL A 46 -10.79 12.50 14.34
C VAL A 46 -10.61 11.37 15.35
N LYS A 47 -11.60 11.15 16.20
CA LYS A 47 -11.59 10.07 17.21
C LYS A 47 -11.45 8.70 16.56
N GLU A 48 -12.20 8.45 15.49
CA GLU A 48 -12.10 7.20 14.72
C GLU A 48 -10.68 7.00 14.17
N LYS A 49 -10.13 8.00 13.49
CA LYS A 49 -8.77 7.93 12.93
C LYS A 49 -7.69 7.84 13.99
N LEU A 50 -7.90 8.49 15.14
CA LEU A 50 -6.98 8.39 16.28
C LEU A 50 -6.97 6.98 16.87
N ASN A 51 -8.11 6.31 16.96
CA ASN A 51 -8.18 4.93 17.44
C ASN A 51 -7.44 3.98 16.49
N LEU A 52 -7.65 4.11 15.18
CA LEU A 52 -6.88 3.34 14.19
C LEU A 52 -5.38 3.59 14.29
N LEU A 53 -4.97 4.85 14.49
CA LEU A 53 -3.55 5.18 14.68
C LEU A 53 -2.98 4.54 15.95
N LYS A 54 -3.77 4.48 17.04
CA LYS A 54 -3.37 3.82 18.28
C LYS A 54 -3.09 2.34 18.08
N GLU A 55 -4.04 1.64 17.48
CA GLU A 55 -3.91 0.20 17.17
C GLU A 55 -2.68 -0.05 16.30
N MET A 56 -2.50 0.72 15.23
CA MET A 56 -1.33 0.55 14.35
C MET A 56 0.00 0.81 15.07
N VAL A 57 0.06 1.80 15.95
CA VAL A 57 1.27 2.12 16.72
C VAL A 57 1.57 1.01 17.73
N GLU A 58 0.57 0.51 18.42
CA GLU A 58 0.70 -0.57 19.41
C GLU A 58 1.12 -1.88 18.75
N ASP A 59 0.46 -2.29 17.66
CA ASP A 59 0.82 -3.47 16.89
C ASP A 59 2.25 -3.39 16.34
N THR A 60 2.65 -2.21 15.84
CA THR A 60 4.00 -2.01 15.30
C THR A 60 5.06 -2.04 16.40
N ASP A 61 4.79 -1.45 17.56
CA ASP A 61 5.70 -1.51 18.72
C ASP A 61 5.90 -2.95 19.20
N GLU A 62 4.81 -3.72 19.34
CA GLU A 62 4.90 -5.13 19.73
C GLU A 62 5.70 -5.94 18.71
N GLN A 63 5.45 -5.74 17.42
CA GLN A 63 6.16 -6.41 16.34
C GLN A 63 7.66 -6.07 16.33
N LEU A 64 8.03 -4.81 16.57
CA LEU A 64 9.43 -4.40 16.65
C LEU A 64 10.16 -4.97 17.87
N ILE A 65 9.47 -5.12 19.00
CA ILE A 65 10.02 -5.74 20.20
C ILE A 65 10.29 -7.23 19.99
N PHE A 66 9.39 -7.92 19.29
CA PHE A 66 9.48 -9.38 19.09
C PHE A 66 10.23 -9.77 17.82
N SER A 67 10.36 -8.89 16.83
CA SER A 67 11.03 -9.20 15.56
C SER A 67 12.52 -8.87 15.63
N LYS A 68 13.35 -9.91 15.43
CA LYS A 68 14.79 -9.76 15.17
C LYS A 68 15.08 -9.40 13.71
N ASP A 69 14.07 -9.50 12.84
CA ASP A 69 14.18 -9.28 11.40
C ASP A 69 13.75 -7.85 11.08
N ARG A 70 14.74 -7.01 10.71
CA ARG A 70 14.53 -5.59 10.39
C ARG A 70 13.94 -5.37 9.01
N ASP A 71 13.99 -6.36 8.13
CA ASP A 71 13.51 -6.28 6.76
C ASP A 71 12.03 -6.71 6.65
N ALA A 72 11.52 -7.43 7.67
CA ALA A 72 10.11 -7.73 7.77
C ALA A 72 9.30 -6.46 8.02
N LYS A 73 8.18 -6.29 7.29
CA LYS A 73 7.29 -5.12 7.39
C LYS A 73 5.83 -5.51 7.38
N THR A 74 5.00 -4.62 7.91
CA THR A 74 3.55 -4.83 7.92
C THR A 74 2.99 -4.66 6.50
N GLY A 75 2.27 -5.68 6.08
CA GLY A 75 1.47 -5.68 4.85
C GLY A 75 -0.01 -5.84 5.15
N HIS A 76 -0.87 -5.48 4.20
CA HIS A 76 -2.30 -5.63 4.32
C HIS A 76 -2.83 -6.67 3.32
N LYS A 77 -3.69 -7.56 3.78
CA LYS A 77 -4.47 -8.48 2.92
C LYS A 77 -5.81 -7.87 2.53
N SER A 78 -6.38 -7.07 3.42
CA SER A 78 -7.62 -6.33 3.23
C SER A 78 -7.59 -5.05 4.06
N ALA A 79 -8.64 -4.24 4.01
CA ALA A 79 -8.78 -3.05 4.85
C ALA A 79 -8.78 -3.37 6.36
N GLU A 80 -9.15 -4.60 6.72
CA GLU A 80 -9.34 -5.04 8.12
C GLU A 80 -8.30 -6.09 8.56
N SER A 81 -7.43 -6.56 7.63
CA SER A 81 -6.49 -7.64 7.91
C SER A 81 -5.08 -7.27 7.50
N SER A 82 -4.17 -7.25 8.46
CA SER A 82 -2.74 -7.04 8.27
C SER A 82 -1.94 -8.29 8.64
N PHE A 83 -0.69 -8.32 8.23
CA PHE A 83 0.30 -9.31 8.62
C PHE A 83 1.67 -8.65 8.71
N PHE A 84 2.56 -9.20 9.50
CA PHE A 84 3.95 -8.76 9.58
C PHE A 84 4.86 -9.82 8.96
N GLY A 85 5.76 -9.39 8.06
CA GLY A 85 6.70 -10.31 7.40
C GLY A 85 6.94 -10.00 5.94
N TYR A 86 6.89 -11.03 5.12
CA TYR A 86 7.20 -10.99 3.70
C TYR A 86 6.02 -11.43 2.85
N LYS A 87 5.99 -10.96 1.60
CA LYS A 87 5.13 -11.48 0.54
C LYS A 87 5.96 -12.31 -0.42
N THR A 88 5.38 -13.39 -0.91
CA THR A 88 5.93 -14.16 -2.02
C THR A 88 5.04 -13.96 -3.23
N HIS A 89 5.61 -13.43 -4.29
CA HIS A 89 4.98 -13.28 -5.59
C HIS A 89 5.41 -14.45 -6.47
N LEU A 90 4.46 -15.15 -7.07
CA LEU A 90 4.72 -16.35 -7.88
C LEU A 90 4.19 -16.16 -9.30
N ALA A 91 4.99 -16.58 -10.28
CA ALA A 91 4.51 -16.85 -11.62
C ALA A 91 4.46 -18.37 -11.83
N MET A 92 3.41 -18.82 -12.53
CA MET A 92 3.14 -20.24 -12.73
C MET A 92 2.65 -20.47 -14.15
N SER A 93 3.10 -21.56 -14.78
CA SER A 93 2.61 -21.98 -16.10
C SER A 93 1.21 -22.59 -16.02
N GLU A 94 0.62 -22.88 -17.19
CA GLU A 94 -0.68 -23.55 -17.30
C GLU A 94 -0.64 -24.96 -16.68
N GLU A 95 0.51 -25.64 -16.75
CA GLU A 95 0.74 -26.95 -16.14
C GLU A 95 0.99 -26.88 -14.64
N ARG A 96 0.82 -25.71 -14.03
CA ARG A 96 1.04 -25.43 -12.60
C ARG A 96 2.48 -25.59 -12.14
N ILE A 97 3.43 -25.34 -13.01
CA ILE A 97 4.85 -25.29 -12.67
C ILE A 97 5.20 -23.84 -12.28
N ILE A 98 5.82 -23.65 -11.14
CA ILE A 98 6.31 -22.33 -10.74
C ILE A 98 7.50 -21.96 -11.62
N THR A 99 7.36 -20.89 -12.40
CA THR A 99 8.36 -20.41 -13.36
C THR A 99 9.21 -19.28 -12.78
N ALA A 100 8.69 -18.52 -11.82
CA ALA A 100 9.41 -17.49 -11.09
C ALA A 100 8.84 -17.27 -9.69
N ALA A 101 9.70 -16.86 -8.78
CA ALA A 101 9.33 -16.47 -7.43
C ALA A 101 10.12 -15.24 -6.98
N VAL A 102 9.44 -14.24 -6.43
CA VAL A 102 10.04 -13.02 -5.87
C VAL A 102 9.53 -12.85 -4.45
N VAL A 103 10.44 -12.61 -3.51
CA VAL A 103 10.10 -12.30 -2.13
C VAL A 103 10.34 -10.83 -1.89
N THR A 104 9.36 -10.16 -1.31
CA THR A 104 9.43 -8.74 -0.91
C THR A 104 9.00 -8.58 0.54
N SER A 105 9.34 -7.46 1.16
CA SER A 105 8.77 -7.07 2.44
C SER A 105 7.25 -6.85 2.33
N GLY A 106 6.53 -7.02 3.43
CA GLY A 106 5.07 -7.10 3.46
C GLY A 106 4.33 -5.90 2.86
N GLU A 107 4.92 -4.70 2.95
CA GLU A 107 4.31 -3.44 2.46
C GLU A 107 4.33 -3.28 0.94
N LYS A 108 5.15 -4.06 0.23
CA LYS A 108 5.27 -3.94 -1.24
C LYS A 108 3.99 -4.36 -1.95
N GLY A 109 3.60 -3.58 -2.97
CA GLY A 109 2.48 -3.91 -3.85
C GLY A 109 2.83 -5.04 -4.83
N ASP A 110 1.83 -5.78 -5.29
CA ASP A 110 2.04 -6.93 -6.18
C ASP A 110 2.33 -6.49 -7.62
N GLY A 111 1.63 -5.44 -8.09
CA GLY A 111 1.75 -4.96 -9.46
C GLY A 111 3.18 -4.63 -9.91
N PRO A 112 3.99 -3.89 -9.14
CA PRO A 112 5.37 -3.55 -9.49
C PRO A 112 6.30 -4.73 -9.64
N GLU A 113 5.96 -5.92 -9.13
CA GLU A 113 6.80 -7.12 -9.21
C GLU A 113 6.61 -7.91 -10.52
N LEU A 114 5.58 -7.56 -11.34
CA LEU A 114 5.31 -8.24 -12.60
C LEU A 114 6.50 -8.24 -13.58
N PRO A 115 7.19 -7.12 -13.82
CA PRO A 115 8.31 -7.11 -14.76
C PRO A 115 9.43 -8.08 -14.36
N LYS A 116 9.69 -8.18 -13.05
CA LYS A 116 10.70 -9.08 -12.52
C LYS A 116 10.29 -10.54 -12.63
N LEU A 117 9.03 -10.86 -12.33
CA LEU A 117 8.48 -12.21 -12.49
C LEU A 117 8.50 -12.64 -13.95
N LEU A 118 8.13 -11.75 -14.87
CA LEU A 118 8.17 -11.99 -16.30
C LEU A 118 9.59 -12.29 -16.79
N GLN A 119 10.54 -11.42 -16.43
CA GLN A 119 11.95 -11.60 -16.82
C GLN A 119 12.50 -12.92 -16.28
N MET A 120 12.27 -13.24 -15.01
CA MET A 120 12.74 -14.51 -14.43
C MET A 120 12.11 -15.73 -15.11
N SER A 121 10.83 -15.68 -15.48
CA SER A 121 10.17 -16.76 -16.21
C SER A 121 10.81 -16.95 -17.59
N GLN A 122 11.10 -15.87 -18.31
CA GLN A 122 11.76 -15.89 -19.61
C GLN A 122 13.21 -16.40 -19.49
N ASP A 123 13.95 -15.97 -18.48
CA ASP A 123 15.32 -16.44 -18.20
C ASP A 123 15.34 -17.95 -17.90
N ASN A 124 14.27 -18.47 -17.33
CA ASN A 124 14.07 -19.90 -17.09
C ASN A 124 13.55 -20.67 -18.34
N GLY A 125 13.56 -20.03 -19.51
CA GLY A 125 13.24 -20.64 -20.78
C GLY A 125 11.74 -20.70 -21.13
N MET A 126 10.90 -19.93 -20.42
CA MET A 126 9.47 -19.84 -20.75
C MET A 126 9.22 -18.85 -21.90
N GLU A 127 8.52 -19.27 -22.91
CA GLU A 127 7.88 -18.39 -23.90
C GLU A 127 6.55 -17.90 -23.32
N VAL A 128 6.41 -16.58 -23.14
CA VAL A 128 5.23 -15.99 -22.50
C VAL A 128 4.42 -15.20 -23.52
N ASP A 129 3.30 -15.74 -23.96
CA ASP A 129 2.36 -15.08 -24.87
C ASP A 129 1.27 -14.30 -24.11
N ALA A 130 0.93 -14.77 -22.91
CA ALA A 130 -0.14 -14.17 -22.11
C ALA A 130 0.19 -14.23 -20.61
N ILE A 131 -0.29 -13.22 -19.89
CA ILE A 131 -0.22 -13.13 -18.43
C ILE A 131 -1.65 -13.04 -17.92
N ILE A 132 -2.02 -13.94 -17.02
CA ILE A 132 -3.31 -13.92 -16.31
C ILE A 132 -3.05 -13.52 -14.87
N GLY A 133 -3.70 -12.47 -14.40
CA GLY A 133 -3.52 -11.97 -13.04
C GLY A 133 -4.74 -11.23 -12.50
N ASP A 134 -4.64 -10.78 -11.26
CA ASP A 134 -5.67 -9.93 -10.66
C ASP A 134 -5.53 -8.45 -11.08
N ALA A 135 -6.38 -7.58 -10.52
CA ALA A 135 -6.40 -6.16 -10.86
C ALA A 135 -5.11 -5.40 -10.49
N ALA A 136 -4.29 -5.93 -9.57
CA ALA A 136 -3.03 -5.30 -9.18
C ALA A 136 -2.04 -5.26 -10.34
N TYR A 137 -2.08 -6.27 -11.23
CA TYR A 137 -1.16 -6.40 -12.35
C TYR A 137 -1.55 -5.58 -13.59
N SER A 138 -2.76 -5.00 -13.64
CA SER A 138 -3.23 -4.17 -14.77
C SER A 138 -2.76 -2.71 -14.71
N GLY A 139 -1.74 -2.39 -13.90
CA GLY A 139 -1.17 -1.05 -13.82
C GLY A 139 -0.59 -0.57 -15.15
N LYS A 140 -0.59 0.75 -15.39
CA LYS A 140 -0.15 1.38 -16.65
C LYS A 140 1.23 0.90 -17.10
N GLU A 141 2.19 0.82 -16.20
CA GLU A 141 3.56 0.37 -16.54
C GLU A 141 3.58 -1.09 -16.98
N ASN A 142 2.81 -1.96 -16.33
CA ASN A 142 2.71 -3.36 -16.71
C ASN A 142 2.06 -3.54 -18.08
N LEU A 143 1.00 -2.79 -18.37
CA LEU A 143 0.36 -2.79 -19.69
C LEU A 143 1.31 -2.31 -20.79
N LYS A 144 2.15 -1.31 -20.49
CA LYS A 144 3.16 -0.80 -21.42
C LYS A 144 4.21 -1.87 -21.72
N ILE A 145 4.80 -2.48 -20.68
CA ILE A 145 5.80 -3.54 -20.84
C ILE A 145 5.25 -4.72 -21.63
N ALA A 146 4.05 -5.15 -21.33
CA ALA A 146 3.40 -6.25 -22.06
C ALA A 146 3.17 -5.89 -23.53
N SER A 147 2.74 -4.66 -23.81
CA SER A 147 2.56 -4.17 -25.19
C SER A 147 3.88 -4.12 -25.97
N GLU A 148 4.96 -3.65 -25.33
CA GLU A 148 6.30 -3.61 -25.95
C GLU A 148 6.86 -5.00 -26.29
N GLN A 149 6.50 -6.01 -25.50
CA GLN A 149 6.89 -7.40 -25.70
C GLN A 149 5.86 -8.24 -26.48
N ASN A 150 4.77 -7.61 -26.94
CA ASN A 150 3.65 -8.29 -27.61
C ASN A 150 3.00 -9.41 -26.76
N ILE A 151 2.96 -9.21 -25.44
CA ILE A 151 2.35 -10.11 -24.46
C ILE A 151 0.95 -9.64 -24.11
N LYS A 152 -0.03 -10.55 -24.09
CA LYS A 152 -1.41 -10.26 -23.72
C LYS A 152 -1.59 -10.30 -22.20
N ILE A 153 -2.09 -9.21 -21.59
CA ILE A 153 -2.51 -9.24 -20.18
C ILE A 153 -4.01 -9.48 -20.08
N VAL A 154 -4.39 -10.48 -19.30
CA VAL A 154 -5.77 -10.81 -18.93
C VAL A 154 -5.95 -10.56 -17.45
N ALA A 155 -6.46 -9.38 -17.12
CA ALA A 155 -6.71 -8.94 -15.74
C ALA A 155 -7.90 -7.99 -15.70
N ARG A 156 -8.57 -7.88 -14.55
CA ARG A 156 -9.52 -6.77 -14.33
C ARG A 156 -8.75 -5.46 -14.33
N LEU A 157 -9.28 -4.44 -14.98
CA LEU A 157 -8.65 -3.13 -14.94
C LEU A 157 -8.65 -2.58 -13.51
N ASN A 158 -7.50 -2.07 -13.09
CA ASN A 158 -7.38 -1.39 -11.81
C ASN A 158 -8.29 -0.15 -11.81
N PRO A 159 -9.04 0.12 -10.73
CA PRO A 159 -9.89 1.30 -10.63
C PRO A 159 -9.17 2.63 -10.94
N SER A 160 -7.88 2.73 -10.64
CA SER A 160 -7.07 3.92 -11.00
C SER A 160 -6.97 4.16 -12.52
N ILE A 161 -7.12 3.13 -13.34
CA ILE A 161 -7.13 3.25 -14.80
C ILE A 161 -8.51 3.67 -15.31
N THR A 162 -9.57 3.08 -14.74
CA THR A 162 -10.95 3.29 -15.20
C THR A 162 -11.58 4.55 -14.63
N GLN A 163 -11.21 4.93 -13.42
CA GLN A 163 -11.78 6.08 -12.71
C GLN A 163 -10.85 7.30 -12.71
N GLY A 164 -9.54 7.09 -12.96
CA GLY A 164 -8.51 8.11 -12.83
C GLY A 164 -8.34 8.58 -11.38
N PHE A 165 -7.38 9.47 -11.14
CA PHE A 165 -7.33 10.26 -9.92
C PHE A 165 -8.25 11.46 -10.10
N ARG A 166 -9.56 11.26 -9.98
CA ARG A 166 -10.49 12.40 -9.93
C ARG A 166 -10.22 13.16 -8.65
N LYS A 167 -9.86 14.43 -8.80
CA LYS A 167 -9.84 15.37 -7.69
C LYS A 167 -11.28 15.56 -7.21
N ASP A 168 -11.47 15.91 -5.94
CA ASP A 168 -12.81 16.24 -5.42
C ASP A 168 -13.51 17.35 -6.21
N GLU A 169 -12.72 18.22 -6.84
CA GLU A 169 -13.16 19.29 -7.77
C GLU A 169 -13.81 18.74 -9.06
N ASP A 170 -13.54 17.50 -9.44
CA ASP A 170 -14.06 16.84 -10.65
C ASP A 170 -15.31 15.97 -10.35
N LYS A 171 -15.83 15.99 -9.13
CA LYS A 171 -17.07 15.27 -8.77
C LYS A 171 -18.27 16.00 -9.32
N PHE A 172 -19.04 15.28 -10.13
CA PHE A 172 -20.37 15.76 -10.52
C PHE A 172 -21.35 15.48 -9.39
N ASP A 173 -22.03 16.50 -8.90
CA ASP A 173 -23.21 16.32 -8.06
C ASP A 173 -24.35 15.82 -8.94
N TYR A 174 -24.80 14.58 -8.69
CA TYR A 174 -25.97 14.04 -9.37
C TYR A 174 -27.22 14.59 -8.70
N ASN A 175 -27.86 15.56 -9.39
CA ASN A 175 -29.18 16.04 -8.97
C ASN A 175 -30.25 15.03 -9.42
N LYS A 176 -31.08 14.60 -8.48
CA LYS A 176 -32.11 13.58 -8.65
C LYS A 176 -33.50 14.18 -8.99
N ASP A 177 -33.58 15.40 -9.50
CA ASP A 177 -34.84 16.01 -9.90
C ASP A 177 -35.29 15.55 -11.28
#